data_7fc8858e37aa33fd197d760287ad1df0
#
_entry.id   7fc8858e37aa33fd197d760287ad1df0
#
_cell.length_a   1.000
_cell.length_b   1.000
_cell.length_c   1.000
_cell.angle_alpha   90.00
_cell.angle_beta   90.00
_cell.angle_gamma   90.00
#
_symmetry.space_group_name_H-M   'P 1'
#
loop_
_entity.id
_entity.type
_entity.pdbx_description
1 polymer ?
#
loop_
_entity_poly.entity_id
_entity_poly.type
_entity_poly.pdbx_seq_one_letter_code
_entity_poly.pdbx_strand_id
1 'polypeptide(L)'
;QDNLRFWLFLNHHSRTNWLNQLSDNYYGTFNQKLTSLNLGSRWYPTNNQELQIKLEATSYRNQKGRGWNADSQGFLVGTNEPTDSINLGKLSFQIRYRYEIDPLSNFYLVYTRGGGYFFDDEAGTSKIFRTTWQEPEANTFAAKIRYRF
;
A
#
# COMPACT_ATOMS: atom_id res chain seq x y z
N GLN A 1 -30.60 1.60 13.60
CA GLN A 1 -29.52 0.67 13.24
C GLN A 1 -28.70 1.32 12.14
N ASP A 2 -27.42 1.57 12.41
CA ASP A 2 -26.51 2.12 11.40
C ASP A 2 -26.14 0.99 10.42
N ASN A 3 -26.92 0.87 9.34
CA ASN A 3 -26.70 -0.16 8.32
C ASN A 3 -25.49 0.12 7.44
N LEU A 4 -24.84 1.29 7.61
CA LEU A 4 -23.74 1.73 6.77
C LEU A 4 -22.67 2.41 7.62
N ARG A 5 -21.43 1.98 7.44
CA ARG A 5 -20.25 2.56 8.07
C ARG A 5 -19.22 2.92 7.02
N PHE A 6 -18.63 4.11 7.14
CA PHE A 6 -17.49 4.55 6.36
C PHE A 6 -16.30 4.86 7.26
N TRP A 7 -15.10 4.70 6.72
CA TRP A 7 -13.87 5.21 7.32
C TRP A 7 -12.92 5.71 6.24
N LEU A 8 -12.18 6.74 6.59
CA LEU A 8 -11.13 7.34 5.76
C LEU A 8 -9.98 7.73 6.68
N PHE A 9 -8.79 7.20 6.40
CA PHE A 9 -7.54 7.59 7.04
C PHE A 9 -6.56 8.01 5.96
N LEU A 10 -6.09 9.24 6.06
CA LEU A 10 -5.02 9.79 5.25
C LEU A 10 -3.84 10.11 6.15
N ASN A 11 -2.69 9.58 5.80
CA ASN A 11 -1.45 9.83 6.52
C ASN A 11 -0.39 10.33 5.55
N HIS A 12 0.29 11.42 5.94
CA HIS A 12 1.40 11.98 5.18
C HIS A 12 2.56 12.31 6.11
N HIS A 13 3.71 11.70 5.83
CA HIS A 13 4.96 11.97 6.53
C HIS A 13 6.00 12.49 5.55
N SER A 14 6.72 13.54 5.95
CA SER A 14 7.90 14.04 5.26
C SER A 14 9.07 14.07 6.23
N ARG A 15 10.21 13.52 5.83
CA ARG A 15 11.46 13.51 6.60
C ARG A 15 12.59 13.98 5.71
N THR A 16 13.42 14.83 6.23
CA THR A 16 14.64 15.29 5.56
C THR A 16 15.85 14.54 6.11
N ASN A 17 16.85 14.32 5.27
CA ASN A 17 18.10 13.66 5.64
C ASN A 17 17.91 12.27 6.28
N TRP A 18 16.89 11.52 5.84
CA TRP A 18 16.66 10.16 6.31
C TRP A 18 17.76 9.25 5.79
N LEU A 19 18.52 8.64 6.71
CA LEU A 19 19.65 7.75 6.37
C LEU A 19 19.13 6.34 6.09
N ASN A 20 19.47 5.81 4.92
CA ASN A 20 19.21 4.43 4.54
C ASN A 20 20.53 3.73 4.18
N GLN A 21 20.69 2.49 4.58
CA GLN A 21 21.73 1.60 4.06
C GLN A 21 21.31 1.12 2.67
N LEU A 22 22.18 1.27 1.69
CA LEU A 22 21.95 0.89 0.29
C LEU A 22 22.65 -0.40 -0.06
N SER A 23 23.86 -0.59 0.46
CA SER A 23 24.64 -1.84 0.40
C SER A 23 25.59 -1.87 1.61
N ASP A 24 26.43 -2.89 1.74
CA ASP A 24 27.22 -3.20 2.92
C ASP A 24 27.75 -1.97 3.71
N ASN A 25 28.62 -1.17 3.08
CA ASN A 25 29.21 0.03 3.70
C ASN A 25 28.72 1.33 3.06
N TYR A 26 27.73 1.25 2.15
CA TYR A 26 27.23 2.42 1.44
C TYR A 26 25.85 2.84 1.95
N TYR A 27 25.71 4.10 2.27
CA TYR A 27 24.52 4.74 2.84
C TYR A 27 24.10 5.93 1.98
N GLY A 28 22.80 6.22 1.98
CA GLY A 28 22.26 7.42 1.35
C GLY A 28 21.38 8.20 2.33
N THR A 29 21.51 9.53 2.31
CA THR A 29 20.53 10.41 2.97
C THR A 29 19.53 10.90 1.95
N PHE A 30 18.23 10.82 2.27
CA PHE A 30 17.14 11.11 1.36
C PHE A 30 16.12 12.07 1.97
N ASN A 31 15.43 12.80 1.10
CA ASN A 31 14.19 13.46 1.47
C ASN A 31 13.04 12.46 1.23
N GLN A 32 12.59 11.85 2.31
CA GLN A 32 11.55 10.83 2.30
C GLN A 32 10.16 11.46 2.38
N LYS A 33 9.25 10.98 1.53
CA LYS A 33 7.81 11.29 1.61
C LYS A 33 7.02 9.99 1.58
N LEU A 34 6.24 9.75 2.62
CA LEU A 34 5.31 8.64 2.73
C LEU A 34 3.90 9.19 2.72
N THR A 35 3.07 8.73 1.79
CA THR A 35 1.64 9.04 1.77
C THR A 35 0.87 7.74 1.77
N SER A 36 -0.04 7.55 2.72
CA SER A 36 -0.90 6.39 2.79
C SER A 36 -2.37 6.80 2.92
N LEU A 37 -3.21 6.09 2.18
CA LEU A 37 -4.66 6.21 2.16
C LEU A 37 -5.26 4.87 2.58
N ASN A 38 -6.17 4.89 3.54
CA ASN A 38 -7.02 3.76 3.88
C ASN A 38 -8.47 4.24 3.87
N LEU A 39 -9.24 3.71 2.93
CA LEU A 39 -10.64 4.04 2.72
C LEU A 39 -11.45 2.74 2.76
N GLY A 40 -12.61 2.78 3.40
CA GLY A 40 -13.51 1.65 3.30
C GLY A 40 -14.94 1.96 3.69
N SER A 41 -15.80 1.00 3.35
CA SER A 41 -17.18 1.00 3.75
C SER A 41 -17.64 -0.40 4.11
N ARG A 42 -18.62 -0.49 5.01
CA ARG A 42 -19.34 -1.70 5.34
C ARG A 42 -20.82 -1.38 5.36
N TRP A 43 -21.57 -2.10 4.55
CA TRP A 43 -23.00 -1.91 4.37
C TRP A 43 -23.73 -3.22 4.63
N TYR A 44 -24.82 -3.15 5.38
CA TYR A 44 -25.74 -4.24 5.67
C TYR A 44 -27.10 -3.93 5.00
N PRO A 45 -27.29 -4.30 3.69
CA PRO A 45 -28.57 -4.07 3.02
C PRO A 45 -29.74 -4.72 3.74
N THR A 46 -29.50 -5.90 4.29
CA THR A 46 -30.44 -6.67 5.12
C THR A 46 -29.69 -7.34 6.27
N ASN A 47 -30.39 -7.98 7.21
CA ASN A 47 -29.75 -8.65 8.35
C ASN A 47 -28.87 -9.82 7.95
N ASN A 48 -29.09 -10.40 6.78
CA ASN A 48 -28.35 -11.56 6.25
C ASN A 48 -27.35 -11.19 5.13
N GLN A 49 -27.19 -9.91 4.81
CA GLN A 49 -26.29 -9.45 3.76
C GLN A 49 -25.25 -8.45 4.28
N GLU A 50 -24.03 -8.61 3.87
CA GLU A 50 -22.94 -7.68 4.13
C GLU A 50 -22.15 -7.41 2.86
N LEU A 51 -21.98 -6.14 2.52
CA LEU A 51 -21.06 -5.66 1.50
C LEU A 51 -19.94 -4.85 2.15
N GLN A 52 -18.71 -5.25 1.94
CA GLN A 52 -17.52 -4.53 2.40
C GLN A 52 -16.67 -4.12 1.20
N ILE A 53 -16.27 -2.85 1.17
CA ILE A 53 -15.31 -2.31 0.20
C ILE A 53 -14.14 -1.75 1.00
N LYS A 54 -12.90 -2.08 0.59
CA LYS A 54 -11.65 -1.55 1.16
C LYS A 54 -10.71 -1.13 0.06
N LEU A 55 -10.07 0.02 0.25
CA LEU A 55 -8.95 0.50 -0.55
C LEU A 55 -7.83 0.94 0.39
N GLU A 56 -6.66 0.36 0.20
CA GLU A 56 -5.42 0.77 0.85
C GLU A 56 -4.41 1.11 -0.23
N ALA A 57 -3.85 2.30 -0.16
CA ALA A 57 -2.84 2.75 -1.11
C ALA A 57 -1.70 3.45 -0.36
N THR A 58 -0.47 3.13 -0.73
CA THR A 58 0.73 3.72 -0.13
C THR A 58 1.68 4.15 -1.24
N SER A 59 2.17 5.37 -1.15
CA SER A 59 3.24 5.92 -1.96
C SER A 59 4.42 6.24 -1.07
N TYR A 60 5.53 5.59 -1.30
CA TYR A 60 6.81 5.84 -0.64
C TYR A 60 7.77 6.45 -1.67
N ARG A 61 8.36 7.58 -1.34
CA ARG A 61 9.26 8.32 -2.22
C ARG A 61 10.51 8.75 -1.45
N ASN A 62 11.65 8.31 -1.93
CA ASN A 62 12.96 8.83 -1.54
C ASN A 62 13.52 9.62 -2.71
N GLN A 63 13.56 10.93 -2.57
CA GLN A 63 14.22 11.79 -3.57
C GLN A 63 15.73 11.69 -3.43
N LYS A 64 16.45 11.88 -4.54
CA LYS A 64 17.91 11.88 -4.58
C LYS A 64 18.51 12.62 -3.40
N GLY A 65 19.49 12.02 -2.79
CA GLY A 65 20.18 12.53 -1.63
C GLY A 65 21.69 12.49 -1.80
N ARG A 66 22.40 12.47 -0.69
CA ARG A 66 23.86 12.39 -0.65
C ARG A 66 24.31 10.99 -0.24
N GLY A 67 25.32 10.47 -0.94
CA GLY A 67 25.95 9.20 -0.61
C GLY A 67 27.01 9.33 0.49
N TRP A 68 27.19 8.24 1.25
CA TRP A 68 28.14 8.13 2.35
C TRP A 68 28.70 6.73 2.38
N ASN A 69 30.01 6.61 2.62
CA ASN A 69 30.66 5.34 2.92
C ASN A 69 30.98 5.25 4.40
N ALA A 70 30.73 4.10 5.01
CA ALA A 70 31.19 3.84 6.37
C ALA A 70 32.69 3.44 6.30
N ASP A 71 33.53 4.08 7.10
CA ASP A 71 34.93 3.70 7.28
C ASP A 71 35.08 2.47 8.20
N SER A 72 36.30 2.02 8.42
CA SER A 72 36.61 0.87 9.28
C SER A 72 36.26 1.07 10.76
N GLN A 73 35.98 2.30 11.18
CA GLN A 73 35.58 2.68 12.54
C GLN A 73 34.06 2.93 12.63
N GLY A 74 33.33 2.85 11.50
CA GLY A 74 31.88 3.07 11.43
C GLY A 74 31.49 4.53 11.25
N PHE A 75 32.40 5.46 10.99
CA PHE A 75 32.07 6.84 10.69
C PHE A 75 31.65 6.99 9.22
N LEU A 76 30.66 7.85 8.96
CA LEU A 76 30.18 8.13 7.63
C LEU A 76 31.01 9.22 6.95
N VAL A 77 31.67 8.88 5.87
CA VAL A 77 32.44 9.78 5.01
C VAL A 77 31.65 10.05 3.74
N GLY A 78 31.39 11.34 3.44
CA GLY A 78 30.64 11.74 2.25
C GLY A 78 31.34 11.29 0.96
N THR A 79 30.56 10.78 0.03
CA THR A 79 31.02 10.36 -1.32
C THR A 79 30.42 11.28 -2.38
N ASN A 80 31.07 11.35 -3.55
CA ASN A 80 30.55 12.01 -4.74
C ASN A 80 29.67 11.06 -5.59
N GLU A 81 29.50 9.82 -5.19
CA GLU A 81 28.64 8.90 -5.89
C GLU A 81 27.16 9.31 -5.75
N PRO A 82 26.40 9.34 -6.85
CA PRO A 82 25.00 9.68 -6.80
C PRO A 82 24.22 8.56 -6.10
N THR A 83 23.24 8.95 -5.31
CA THR A 83 22.22 8.03 -4.79
C THR A 83 21.00 8.06 -5.68
N ASP A 84 20.54 6.90 -6.12
CA ASP A 84 19.31 6.81 -6.90
C ASP A 84 18.07 7.02 -6.04
N SER A 85 17.03 7.60 -6.64
CA SER A 85 15.75 7.74 -5.96
C SER A 85 15.05 6.37 -5.89
N ILE A 86 14.48 6.07 -4.73
CA ILE A 86 13.70 4.85 -4.51
C ILE A 86 12.23 5.23 -4.35
N ASN A 87 11.40 4.84 -5.30
CA ASN A 87 9.98 5.12 -5.26
C ASN A 87 9.19 3.80 -5.31
N LEU A 88 8.24 3.64 -4.40
CA LEU A 88 7.41 2.44 -4.28
C LEU A 88 5.94 2.84 -4.16
N GLY A 89 5.11 2.23 -4.99
CA GLY A 89 3.66 2.22 -4.85
C GLY A 89 3.16 0.88 -4.36
N LYS A 90 2.24 0.87 -3.40
CA LYS A 90 1.46 -0.32 -3.02
C LYS A 90 -0.02 0.02 -3.07
N LEU A 91 -0.82 -0.92 -3.55
CA LEU A 91 -2.27 -0.77 -3.62
C LEU A 91 -2.92 -2.11 -3.32
N SER A 92 -3.97 -2.07 -2.51
CA SER A 92 -4.86 -3.20 -2.25
C SER A 92 -6.30 -2.70 -2.29
N PHE A 93 -7.07 -3.21 -3.24
CA PHE A 93 -8.49 -2.97 -3.35
C PHE A 93 -9.23 -4.29 -3.20
N GLN A 94 -10.26 -4.31 -2.35
CA GLN A 94 -11.08 -5.49 -2.12
C GLN A 94 -12.56 -5.12 -2.05
N ILE A 95 -13.39 -5.90 -2.73
CA ILE A 95 -14.83 -5.96 -2.54
C ILE A 95 -15.15 -7.34 -2.01
N ARG A 96 -15.88 -7.41 -0.91
CA ARG A 96 -16.37 -8.66 -0.32
C ARG A 96 -17.87 -8.56 -0.08
N TYR A 97 -18.61 -9.50 -0.64
CA TYR A 97 -20.03 -9.70 -0.39
C TYR A 97 -20.23 -11.00 0.38
N ARG A 98 -21.02 -10.97 1.42
CA ARG A 98 -21.48 -12.13 2.19
C ARG A 98 -23.00 -12.17 2.18
N TYR A 99 -23.54 -13.35 1.94
CA TYR A 99 -24.94 -13.66 2.07
C TYR A 99 -25.11 -14.86 3.01
N GLU A 100 -25.84 -14.70 4.11
CA GLU A 100 -26.22 -15.79 5.00
C GLU A 100 -27.50 -16.44 4.48
N ILE A 101 -27.36 -17.69 4.00
CA ILE A 101 -28.44 -18.47 3.40
C ILE A 101 -29.34 -19.01 4.50
N ASP A 102 -28.70 -19.62 5.52
CA ASP A 102 -29.29 -20.15 6.75
C ASP A 102 -28.32 -19.92 7.91
N PRO A 103 -28.74 -20.07 9.18
CA PRO A 103 -27.83 -19.96 10.32
C PRO A 103 -26.58 -20.82 10.12
N LEU A 104 -25.39 -20.16 10.15
CA LEU A 104 -24.06 -20.74 9.93
C LEU A 104 -23.75 -21.18 8.48
N SER A 105 -24.67 -20.99 7.52
CA SER A 105 -24.49 -21.27 6.11
C SER A 105 -24.32 -19.97 5.33
N ASN A 106 -23.18 -19.79 4.68
CA ASN A 106 -22.84 -18.52 4.04
C ASN A 106 -22.31 -18.71 2.64
N PHE A 107 -22.68 -17.78 1.77
CA PHE A 107 -22.10 -17.57 0.46
C PHE A 107 -21.22 -16.32 0.48
N TYR A 108 -20.04 -16.40 -0.12
CA TYR A 108 -19.09 -15.30 -0.21
C TYR A 108 -18.68 -15.08 -1.66
N LEU A 109 -18.64 -13.82 -2.06
CA LEU A 109 -17.95 -13.34 -3.26
C LEU A 109 -16.86 -12.38 -2.84
N VAL A 110 -15.67 -12.55 -3.38
CA VAL A 110 -14.52 -11.69 -3.10
C VAL A 110 -13.85 -11.32 -4.41
N TYR A 111 -13.71 -10.02 -4.63
CA TYR A 111 -12.87 -9.48 -5.68
C TYR A 111 -11.71 -8.75 -5.03
N THR A 112 -10.49 -9.04 -5.48
CA THR A 112 -9.27 -8.35 -5.04
C THR A 112 -8.47 -7.88 -6.24
N ARG A 113 -7.95 -6.65 -6.13
CA ARG A 113 -7.05 -6.05 -7.10
C ARG A 113 -5.94 -5.32 -6.35
N GLY A 114 -4.68 -5.52 -6.74
CA GLY A 114 -3.59 -4.82 -6.10
C GLY A 114 -2.23 -5.35 -6.47
N GLY A 115 -1.22 -4.81 -5.82
CA GLY A 115 0.17 -5.15 -6.00
C GLY A 115 1.10 -4.06 -5.49
N GLY A 116 2.39 -4.23 -5.75
CA GLY A 116 3.44 -3.27 -5.50
C GLY A 116 4.15 -2.92 -6.80
N TYR A 117 4.57 -1.67 -6.96
CA TYR A 117 5.28 -1.20 -8.13
C TYR A 117 6.46 -0.32 -7.73
N PHE A 118 7.64 -0.67 -8.22
CA PHE A 118 8.84 0.15 -8.09
C PHE A 118 8.95 1.11 -9.28
N PHE A 119 9.40 2.32 -9.03
CA PHE A 119 9.60 3.35 -10.02
C PHE A 119 11.05 3.79 -10.00
N ASP A 120 11.71 3.71 -11.16
CA ASP A 120 13.13 4.07 -11.32
C ASP A 120 13.33 5.57 -11.47
N ASP A 121 12.26 6.33 -11.71
CA ASP A 121 12.27 7.77 -11.91
C ASP A 121 11.67 8.54 -10.73
N GLU A 122 11.84 9.86 -10.72
CA GLU A 122 11.20 10.76 -9.74
C GLU A 122 9.70 10.86 -9.99
N ALA A 123 8.97 9.76 -9.73
CA ALA A 123 7.53 9.75 -9.90
C ALA A 123 6.82 10.54 -8.80
N GLY A 124 5.86 11.38 -9.17
CA GLY A 124 4.95 12.03 -8.23
C GLY A 124 3.97 11.04 -7.59
N THR A 125 3.49 11.30 -6.38
CA THR A 125 2.52 10.45 -5.66
C THR A 125 1.30 10.09 -6.50
N SER A 126 0.79 11.04 -7.28
CA SER A 126 -0.37 10.82 -8.18
C SER A 126 -0.04 9.82 -9.31
N LYS A 127 1.15 9.93 -9.93
CA LYS A 127 1.62 8.97 -10.94
C LYS A 127 1.76 7.57 -10.33
N ILE A 128 2.35 7.48 -9.13
CA ILE A 128 2.53 6.23 -8.40
C ILE A 128 1.19 5.52 -8.19
N PHE A 129 0.19 6.21 -7.62
CA PHE A 129 -1.12 5.61 -7.39
C PHE A 129 -1.82 5.19 -8.67
N ARG A 130 -1.76 6.02 -9.72
CA ARG A 130 -2.37 5.70 -11.01
C ARG A 130 -1.74 4.47 -11.65
N THR A 131 -0.42 4.40 -11.72
CA THR A 131 0.29 3.27 -12.34
C THR A 131 0.04 1.98 -11.55
N THR A 132 0.15 2.02 -10.21
CA THR A 132 -0.12 0.84 -9.36
C THR A 132 -1.57 0.35 -9.49
N TRP A 133 -2.53 1.25 -9.78
CA TRP A 133 -3.91 0.86 -10.09
C TRP A 133 -4.04 0.24 -11.48
N GLN A 134 -3.37 0.80 -12.49
CA GLN A 134 -3.48 0.35 -13.89
C GLN A 134 -2.76 -0.98 -14.15
N GLU A 135 -1.67 -1.23 -13.44
CA GLU A 135 -0.79 -2.40 -13.60
C GLU A 135 -0.79 -3.26 -12.31
N PRO A 136 -1.90 -3.92 -11.98
CA PRO A 136 -1.97 -4.74 -10.77
C PRO A 136 -1.20 -6.05 -10.95
N GLU A 137 -0.47 -6.48 -9.91
CA GLU A 137 0.13 -7.81 -9.85
C GLU A 137 -0.91 -8.91 -9.61
N ALA A 138 -1.99 -8.57 -8.91
CA ALA A 138 -3.10 -9.49 -8.64
C ALA A 138 -4.43 -8.86 -9.03
N ASN A 139 -5.24 -9.63 -9.76
CA ASN A 139 -6.60 -9.30 -10.12
C ASN A 139 -7.42 -10.59 -10.07
N THR A 140 -8.06 -10.86 -8.93
CA THR A 140 -8.68 -12.14 -8.64
C THR A 140 -10.14 -12.00 -8.24
N PHE A 141 -10.94 -12.97 -8.66
CA PHE A 141 -12.31 -13.15 -8.24
C PHE A 141 -12.46 -14.54 -7.62
N ALA A 142 -13.03 -14.63 -6.44
CA ALA A 142 -13.27 -15.87 -5.74
C ALA A 142 -14.72 -15.96 -5.23
N ALA A 143 -15.30 -17.15 -5.34
CA ALA A 143 -16.59 -17.51 -4.73
C ALA A 143 -16.40 -18.67 -3.77
N LYS A 144 -17.04 -18.62 -2.61
CA LYS A 144 -17.00 -19.66 -1.58
C LYS A 144 -18.39 -19.89 -1.00
N ILE A 145 -18.77 -21.14 -0.89
CA ILE A 145 -19.95 -21.55 -0.14
C ILE A 145 -19.50 -22.33 1.09
N ARG A 146 -20.03 -21.96 2.23
CA ARG A 146 -19.95 -22.72 3.46
C ARG A 146 -21.36 -23.13 3.84
N TYR A 147 -21.64 -24.42 3.85
CA TYR A 147 -22.94 -24.96 4.22
C TYR A 147 -22.80 -25.85 5.46
N ARG A 148 -23.75 -25.74 6.38
CA ARG A 148 -23.85 -26.59 7.55
C ARG A 148 -25.09 -27.46 7.40
N PHE A 149 -24.88 -28.76 7.46
CA PHE A 149 -25.93 -29.78 7.51
C PHE A 149 -26.42 -29.93 8.94
#